data_9c4ec3ab0c2070c2918098b925fe62a4
#
_entry.id   9c4ec3ab0c2070c2918098b925fe62a4
#
_cell.length_a   1.000
_cell.length_b   1.000
_cell.length_c   1.000
_cell.angle_alpha   90.00
_cell.angle_beta   90.00
_cell.angle_gamma   90.00
#
_symmetry.space_group_name_H-M   'P 1'
#
loop_
_entity.id
_entity.type
_entity.pdbx_description
1 polymer ?
#
loop_
_entity_poly.entity_id
_entity_poly.type
_entity_poly.pdbx_seq_one_letter_code
_entity_poly.pdbx_strand_id
1 'polypeptide(L)'
;IDIVGNTTTIDRVIRKQFTTIEGDPFNPRNIREASARINALRFFEPISVSTKAGSDENKLVIDVRVKEVPTGSLTFGASFGQSTGFGGNIQISQRNLLGRGQSLSVSLDTSAKSRTYSIGFGEPNFLSNALSFDIDVFNTITNNQFSAYDTTSYGIRPSVTYPVSRNARASISYAFGGKGLVNLSSE
;
A
#
# COMPACT_ATOMS: atom_id res chain seq x y z
N ILE A 1 23.12 13.50 1.87
CA ILE A 1 22.50 12.60 0.91
C ILE A 1 21.88 13.45 -0.19
N ASP A 2 22.32 13.28 -1.42
CA ASP A 2 21.86 13.97 -2.61
C ASP A 2 20.93 13.04 -3.41
N ILE A 3 19.70 13.49 -3.70
CA ILE A 3 18.67 12.69 -4.38
C ILE A 3 18.27 13.43 -5.64
N VAL A 4 18.36 12.74 -6.79
CA VAL A 4 18.08 13.33 -8.09
C VAL A 4 17.22 12.39 -8.93
N GLY A 5 16.25 12.95 -9.67
CA GLY A 5 15.39 12.22 -10.61
C GLY A 5 14.00 11.89 -10.06
N ASN A 6 13.72 12.23 -8.82
CA ASN A 6 12.39 12.12 -8.22
C ASN A 6 11.56 13.36 -8.59
N THR A 7 10.72 13.23 -9.61
CA THR A 7 9.88 14.33 -10.11
C THR A 7 8.52 14.40 -9.41
N THR A 8 7.97 13.26 -9.05
CA THR A 8 6.68 13.12 -8.36
C THR A 8 6.87 12.75 -6.91
N THR A 9 7.77 11.79 -6.63
CA THR A 9 8.02 11.27 -5.29
C THR A 9 8.78 12.30 -4.47
N ILE A 10 8.26 12.65 -3.31
CA ILE A 10 8.93 13.59 -2.41
C ILE A 10 10.20 12.96 -1.80
N ASP A 11 11.25 13.76 -1.63
CA ASP A 11 12.55 13.36 -1.06
C ASP A 11 12.42 12.53 0.22
N ARG A 12 11.49 12.91 1.08
CA ARG A 12 11.24 12.26 2.35
C ARG A 12 10.98 10.76 2.21
N VAL A 13 10.32 10.31 1.15
CA VAL A 13 10.01 8.88 0.91
C VAL A 13 11.28 8.08 0.67
N ILE A 14 12.22 8.66 -0.08
CA ILE A 14 13.51 8.04 -0.40
C ILE A 14 14.44 8.15 0.81
N ARG A 15 14.55 9.32 1.40
CA ARG A 15 15.44 9.62 2.54
C ARG A 15 15.13 8.76 3.77
N LYS A 16 13.87 8.42 4.01
CA LYS A 16 13.45 7.50 5.07
C LYS A 16 13.97 6.07 4.91
N GLN A 17 14.40 5.67 3.72
CA GLN A 17 14.97 4.34 3.51
C GLN A 17 16.40 4.22 4.05
N PHE A 18 17.02 5.34 4.37
CA PHE A 18 18.34 5.37 4.99
C PHE A 18 18.20 5.31 6.51
N THR A 19 18.96 4.44 7.15
CA THR A 19 19.12 4.38 8.62
C THR A 19 20.26 5.28 9.10
N THR A 20 21.11 5.72 8.16
CA THR A 20 22.22 6.63 8.40
C THR A 20 21.74 8.07 8.37
N ILE A 21 22.07 8.86 9.38
CA ILE A 21 21.78 10.28 9.47
C ILE A 21 22.98 11.06 8.89
N GLU A 22 22.74 12.26 8.38
CA GLU A 22 23.82 13.14 7.90
C GLU A 22 24.75 13.49 9.07
N GLY A 23 26.03 13.24 8.87
CA GLY A 23 27.06 13.36 9.91
C GLY A 23 27.51 12.04 10.54
N ASP A 24 26.80 10.95 10.32
CA ASP A 24 27.20 9.63 10.79
C ASP A 24 28.44 9.09 10.04
N PRO A 25 29.21 8.21 10.65
CA PRO A 25 30.28 7.49 9.98
C PRO A 25 29.74 6.68 8.79
N PHE A 26 30.47 6.74 7.68
CA PHE A 26 30.11 5.99 6.47
C PHE A 26 30.14 4.48 6.70
N ASN A 27 29.02 3.81 6.43
CA ASN A 27 28.90 2.36 6.50
C ASN A 27 28.35 1.78 5.18
N PRO A 28 29.18 1.08 4.38
CA PRO A 28 28.76 0.51 3.11
C PRO A 28 27.61 -0.49 3.20
N ARG A 29 27.44 -1.15 4.35
CA ARG A 29 26.34 -2.09 4.58
C ARG A 29 25.02 -1.36 4.67
N ASN A 30 24.97 -0.27 5.43
CA ASN A 30 23.75 0.55 5.57
C ASN A 30 23.30 1.12 4.22
N ILE A 31 24.24 1.48 3.36
CA ILE A 31 23.94 1.98 2.01
C ILE A 31 23.35 0.89 1.13
N ARG A 32 23.92 -0.33 1.15
CA ARG A 32 23.33 -1.46 0.41
C ARG A 32 21.93 -1.81 0.90
N GLU A 33 21.72 -1.81 2.21
CA GLU A 33 20.38 -2.04 2.79
C GLU A 33 19.40 -0.94 2.42
N ALA A 34 19.82 0.33 2.38
CA ALA A 34 18.98 1.44 1.92
C ALA A 34 18.60 1.28 0.43
N SER A 35 19.58 0.96 -0.43
CA SER A 35 19.32 0.68 -1.84
C SER A 35 18.32 -0.47 -2.02
N ALA A 36 18.45 -1.55 -1.26
CA ALA A 36 17.51 -2.66 -1.30
C ALA A 36 16.10 -2.23 -0.86
N ARG A 37 15.99 -1.39 0.19
CA ARG A 37 14.69 -0.85 0.63
C ARG A 37 14.06 0.07 -0.41
N ILE A 38 14.84 0.94 -1.05
CA ILE A 38 14.33 1.82 -2.13
C ILE A 38 13.84 0.97 -3.31
N ASN A 39 14.61 -0.04 -3.73
CA ASN A 39 14.20 -0.96 -4.79
C ASN A 39 12.92 -1.75 -4.42
N ALA A 40 12.73 -2.08 -3.15
CA ALA A 40 11.55 -2.78 -2.65
C ALA A 40 10.27 -1.93 -2.71
N LEU A 41 10.36 -0.60 -2.74
CA LEU A 41 9.21 0.30 -2.95
C LEU A 41 8.58 0.09 -4.32
N ARG A 42 9.38 -0.28 -5.33
CA ARG A 42 8.95 -0.41 -6.73
C ARG A 42 8.34 0.88 -7.29
N PHE A 43 8.85 2.02 -6.85
CA PHE A 43 8.49 3.34 -7.38
C PHE A 43 9.47 3.80 -8.45
N PHE A 44 10.62 3.13 -8.52
CA PHE A 44 11.75 3.46 -9.37
C PHE A 44 12.23 2.25 -10.15
N GLU A 45 12.90 2.48 -11.28
CA GLU A 45 13.76 1.46 -11.89
C GLU A 45 14.83 1.01 -10.87
N PRO A 46 15.42 -0.20 -11.02
CA PRO A 46 16.47 -0.66 -10.12
C PRO A 46 17.59 0.36 -10.00
N ILE A 47 17.83 0.83 -8.78
CA ILE A 47 18.83 1.85 -8.49
C ILE A 47 20.11 1.24 -7.93
N SER A 48 21.23 1.91 -8.21
CA SER A 48 22.49 1.76 -7.47
C SER A 48 22.82 3.08 -6.79
N VAL A 49 23.19 3.02 -5.52
CA VAL A 49 23.63 4.18 -4.76
C VAL A 49 25.13 4.30 -4.90
N SER A 50 25.62 5.47 -5.28
CA SER A 50 27.04 5.77 -5.40
C SER A 50 27.50 6.78 -4.34
N THR A 51 28.80 6.84 -4.12
CA THR A 51 29.39 7.81 -3.21
C THR A 51 30.37 8.69 -3.97
N LYS A 52 30.38 9.97 -3.63
CA LYS A 52 31.30 10.98 -4.16
C LYS A 52 32.09 11.63 -3.03
N ALA A 53 33.29 12.14 -3.32
CA ALA A 53 34.00 13.00 -2.39
C ALA A 53 33.15 14.23 -2.05
N GLY A 54 33.09 14.57 -0.78
CA GLY A 54 32.41 15.76 -0.31
C GLY A 54 33.26 17.02 -0.41
N SER A 55 32.81 18.10 0.25
CA SER A 55 33.54 19.37 0.31
C SER A 55 34.85 19.31 1.10
N ASP A 56 35.00 18.30 1.96
CA ASP A 56 36.17 18.06 2.80
C ASP A 56 36.69 16.62 2.60
N GLU A 57 37.97 16.38 2.82
CA GLU A 57 38.59 15.06 2.66
C GLU A 57 37.95 13.96 3.51
N ASN A 58 37.34 14.31 4.62
CA ASN A 58 36.66 13.39 5.56
C ASN A 58 35.16 13.27 5.34
N LYS A 59 34.60 13.87 4.28
CA LYS A 59 33.18 13.84 3.98
C LYS A 59 32.88 13.10 2.68
N LEU A 60 31.91 12.21 2.73
CA LEU A 60 31.36 11.53 1.56
C LEU A 60 29.92 11.97 1.32
N VAL A 61 29.59 12.25 0.07
CA VAL A 61 28.22 12.51 -0.38
C VAL A 61 27.64 11.20 -0.95
N ILE A 62 26.53 10.78 -0.41
CA ILE A 62 25.75 9.64 -0.94
C ILE A 62 24.89 10.20 -2.08
N ASP A 63 25.18 9.79 -3.31
CA ASP A 63 24.48 10.20 -4.53
C ASP A 63 23.46 9.13 -4.90
N VAL A 64 22.19 9.49 -4.86
CA VAL A 64 21.06 8.60 -5.12
C VAL A 64 20.34 9.10 -6.38
N ARG A 65 20.54 8.39 -7.48
CA ARG A 65 19.86 8.70 -8.74
C ARG A 65 18.72 7.73 -8.96
N VAL A 66 17.52 8.27 -9.06
CA VAL A 66 16.31 7.48 -9.27
C VAL A 66 15.68 7.84 -10.63
N LYS A 67 14.98 6.88 -11.20
CA LYS A 67 14.11 7.09 -12.35
C LYS A 67 12.75 6.50 -12.02
N GLU A 68 11.74 7.35 -11.97
CA GLU A 68 10.40 6.96 -11.56
C GLU A 68 9.72 6.05 -12.59
N VAL A 69 8.93 5.11 -12.09
CA VAL A 69 8.07 4.24 -12.90
C VAL A 69 6.61 4.45 -12.52
N PRO A 70 5.65 4.13 -13.41
CA PRO A 70 4.23 4.16 -13.06
C PRO A 70 3.93 3.28 -11.85
N THR A 71 3.28 3.87 -10.84
CA THR A 71 2.94 3.19 -9.58
C THR A 71 1.46 2.82 -9.50
N GLY A 72 0.67 3.23 -10.49
CA GLY A 72 -0.72 2.84 -10.67
C GLY A 72 -0.86 1.50 -11.37
N SER A 73 -1.90 0.75 -11.04
CA SER A 73 -2.27 -0.48 -11.75
C SER A 73 -3.78 -0.63 -11.85
N LEU A 74 -4.22 -1.26 -12.93
CA LEU A 74 -5.60 -1.66 -13.19
C LEU A 74 -5.60 -3.17 -13.42
N THR A 75 -6.38 -3.89 -12.63
CA THR A 75 -6.47 -5.34 -12.69
C THR A 75 -7.90 -5.75 -13.02
N PHE A 76 -8.05 -6.69 -13.92
CA PHE A 76 -9.31 -7.36 -14.23
C PHE A 76 -9.15 -8.85 -13.96
N GLY A 77 -10.17 -9.46 -13.40
CA GLY A 77 -10.23 -10.88 -13.20
C GLY A 77 -11.62 -11.43 -13.52
N ALA A 78 -11.67 -12.68 -13.95
CA ALA A 78 -12.89 -13.44 -14.09
C ALA A 78 -12.75 -14.75 -13.32
N SER A 79 -13.83 -15.22 -12.71
CA SER A 79 -13.85 -16.45 -11.93
C SER A 79 -15.14 -17.22 -12.22
N PHE A 80 -15.07 -18.53 -12.01
CA PHE A 80 -16.24 -19.39 -12.05
C PHE A 80 -16.17 -20.39 -10.90
N GLY A 81 -17.23 -20.48 -10.13
CA GLY A 81 -17.37 -21.44 -9.03
C GLY A 81 -18.70 -22.16 -9.10
N GLN A 82 -18.73 -23.46 -8.80
CA GLN A 82 -19.99 -24.24 -8.83
C GLN A 82 -21.05 -23.68 -7.89
N SER A 83 -20.63 -23.14 -6.73
CA SER A 83 -21.55 -22.57 -5.72
C SER A 83 -21.79 -21.07 -5.88
N THR A 84 -20.85 -20.34 -6.49
CA THR A 84 -20.88 -18.89 -6.61
C THR A 84 -21.23 -18.39 -8.01
N GLY A 85 -21.26 -19.31 -9.01
CA GLY A 85 -21.50 -18.96 -10.40
C GLY A 85 -20.33 -18.22 -11.05
N PHE A 86 -20.64 -17.48 -12.11
CA PHE A 86 -19.69 -16.55 -12.74
C PHE A 86 -19.46 -15.34 -11.85
N GLY A 87 -18.23 -14.91 -11.80
CA GLY A 87 -17.80 -13.73 -11.08
C GLY A 87 -16.73 -12.95 -11.84
N GLY A 88 -16.48 -11.74 -11.39
CA GLY A 88 -15.42 -10.90 -11.89
C GLY A 88 -14.95 -9.91 -10.84
N ASN A 89 -13.74 -9.41 -11.02
CA ASN A 89 -13.24 -8.33 -10.20
C ASN A 89 -12.56 -7.26 -11.07
N ILE A 90 -12.67 -6.02 -10.62
CA ILE A 90 -11.95 -4.86 -11.15
C ILE A 90 -11.30 -4.21 -9.96
N GLN A 91 -10.00 -3.95 -10.05
CA GLN A 91 -9.24 -3.25 -9.01
C GLN A 91 -8.37 -2.18 -9.64
N ILE A 92 -8.48 -0.98 -9.13
CA ILE A 92 -7.59 0.15 -9.40
C ILE A 92 -6.75 0.36 -8.15
N SER A 93 -5.43 0.42 -8.29
CA SER A 93 -4.57 0.73 -7.16
C SER A 93 -3.47 1.71 -7.54
N GLN A 94 -3.11 2.57 -6.60
CA GLN A 94 -2.00 3.51 -6.66
C GLN A 94 -1.14 3.33 -5.42
N ARG A 95 0.15 3.00 -5.59
CA ARG A 95 1.07 2.71 -4.48
C ARG A 95 1.85 3.92 -3.98
N ASN A 96 1.90 4.98 -4.76
CA ASN A 96 2.59 6.22 -4.42
C ASN A 96 1.68 7.41 -4.67
N LEU A 97 0.59 7.48 -3.90
CA LEU A 97 -0.42 8.52 -4.03
C LEU A 97 0.22 9.89 -3.75
N LEU A 98 0.09 10.80 -4.73
CA LEU A 98 0.66 12.14 -4.69
C LEU A 98 2.17 12.19 -4.36
N GLY A 99 2.91 11.12 -4.67
CA GLY A 99 4.35 11.04 -4.39
C GLY A 99 4.72 10.86 -2.92
N ARG A 100 3.75 10.57 -2.05
CA ARG A 100 3.96 10.49 -0.59
C ARG A 100 4.24 9.07 -0.09
N GLY A 101 4.27 8.08 -0.99
CA GLY A 101 4.41 6.69 -0.62
C GLY A 101 3.17 6.07 0.00
N GLN A 102 2.05 6.80 0.01
CA GLN A 102 0.75 6.31 0.45
C GLN A 102 0.13 5.42 -0.62
N SER A 103 -0.73 4.49 -0.21
CA SER A 103 -1.46 3.64 -1.15
C SER A 103 -2.95 3.95 -1.14
N LEU A 104 -3.58 3.85 -2.31
CA LEU A 104 -5.03 3.91 -2.47
C LEU A 104 -5.44 2.75 -3.37
N SER A 105 -6.48 2.03 -2.98
CA SER A 105 -7.07 0.97 -3.80
C SER A 105 -8.59 1.10 -3.83
N VAL A 106 -9.16 0.82 -4.98
CA VAL A 106 -10.61 0.71 -5.15
C VAL A 106 -10.88 -0.60 -5.86
N SER A 107 -11.73 -1.44 -5.29
CA SER A 107 -12.11 -2.70 -5.91
C SER A 107 -13.62 -2.90 -5.98
N LEU A 108 -14.02 -3.62 -7.02
CA LEU A 108 -15.34 -4.17 -7.22
C LEU A 108 -15.19 -5.66 -7.49
N ASP A 109 -15.69 -6.47 -6.58
CA ASP A 109 -15.78 -7.91 -6.73
C ASP A 109 -17.25 -8.31 -6.89
N THR A 110 -17.57 -9.07 -7.92
CA THR A 110 -18.93 -9.51 -8.20
C THR A 110 -19.00 -11.00 -8.48
N SER A 111 -20.07 -11.62 -8.03
CA SER A 111 -20.43 -13.00 -8.35
C SER A 111 -21.94 -13.09 -8.51
N ALA A 112 -22.46 -14.27 -8.90
CA ALA A 112 -23.91 -14.46 -8.96
C ALA A 112 -24.59 -14.28 -7.61
N LYS A 113 -23.89 -14.45 -6.49
CA LYS A 113 -24.45 -14.40 -5.13
C LYS A 113 -24.04 -13.19 -4.32
N SER A 114 -22.99 -12.48 -4.70
CA SER A 114 -22.49 -11.35 -3.91
C SER A 114 -21.84 -10.28 -4.77
N ARG A 115 -21.90 -9.06 -4.27
CA ARG A 115 -21.22 -7.91 -4.85
C ARG A 115 -20.55 -7.12 -3.72
N THR A 116 -19.22 -6.94 -3.81
CA THR A 116 -18.44 -6.22 -2.81
C THR A 116 -17.78 -5.03 -3.45
N TYR A 117 -17.93 -3.88 -2.84
CA TYR A 117 -17.22 -2.64 -3.13
C TYR A 117 -16.26 -2.40 -1.99
N SER A 118 -15.01 -2.06 -2.28
CA SER A 118 -14.07 -1.67 -1.24
C SER A 118 -13.17 -0.53 -1.67
N ILE A 119 -12.80 0.31 -0.69
CA ILE A 119 -11.83 1.39 -0.82
C ILE A 119 -10.84 1.21 0.32
N GLY A 120 -9.57 1.03 -0.03
CA GLY A 120 -8.48 0.91 0.93
C GLY A 120 -7.51 2.07 0.80
N PHE A 121 -7.08 2.62 1.92
CA PHE A 121 -6.01 3.62 2.01
C PHE A 121 -4.95 3.14 2.99
N GLY A 122 -3.67 3.30 2.63
CA GLY A 122 -2.54 2.91 3.45
C GLY A 122 -1.52 4.03 3.59
N GLU A 123 -1.09 4.27 4.83
CA GLU A 123 0.02 5.15 5.18
C GLU A 123 1.13 4.33 5.84
N PRO A 124 2.20 4.00 5.11
CA PRO A 124 3.25 3.10 5.61
C PRO A 124 4.13 3.73 6.69
N ASN A 125 4.01 5.02 6.94
CA ASN A 125 4.84 5.77 7.87
C ASN A 125 4.01 6.66 8.81
N PHE A 126 3.02 6.07 9.42
CA PHE A 126 2.13 6.77 10.34
C PHE A 126 2.87 7.18 11.62
N LEU A 127 2.65 8.39 12.13
CA LEU A 127 3.17 8.93 13.39
C LEU A 127 4.68 8.76 13.61
N SER A 128 5.51 8.82 12.64
CA SER A 128 6.96 8.87 12.82
C SER A 128 7.82 7.64 12.60
N ASN A 129 7.54 6.63 11.91
CA ASN A 129 8.62 5.83 11.30
C ASN A 129 8.49 4.31 11.28
N ALA A 130 7.78 3.72 12.19
CA ALA A 130 7.71 2.26 12.24
C ALA A 130 6.30 1.74 12.06
N LEU A 131 5.30 2.58 12.29
CA LEU A 131 3.89 2.18 12.20
C LEU A 131 3.38 2.33 10.77
N SER A 132 2.69 1.31 10.27
CA SER A 132 1.81 1.43 9.11
C SER A 132 0.38 1.54 9.61
N PHE A 133 -0.37 2.44 9.01
CA PHE A 133 -1.80 2.59 9.22
C PHE A 133 -2.53 2.28 7.93
N ASP A 134 -3.51 1.40 7.99
CA ASP A 134 -4.36 1.06 6.86
C ASP A 134 -5.83 1.21 7.28
N ILE A 135 -6.66 1.63 6.35
CA ILE A 135 -8.10 1.75 6.55
C ILE A 135 -8.82 1.22 5.32
N ASP A 136 -9.72 0.28 5.54
CA ASP A 136 -10.58 -0.28 4.51
C ASP A 136 -12.03 0.08 4.79
N VAL A 137 -12.72 0.60 3.77
CA VAL A 137 -14.17 0.82 3.77
C VAL A 137 -14.77 -0.16 2.79
N PHE A 138 -15.78 -0.90 3.20
CA PHE A 138 -16.39 -1.92 2.36
C PHE A 138 -17.92 -1.92 2.45
N ASN A 139 -18.53 -2.37 1.37
CA ASN A 139 -19.94 -2.70 1.29
C ASN A 139 -20.10 -4.01 0.51
N THR A 140 -20.74 -5.00 1.12
CA THR A 140 -21.03 -6.29 0.49
C THR A 140 -22.52 -6.50 0.48
N ILE A 141 -23.08 -6.69 -0.70
CA ILE A 141 -24.48 -7.09 -0.91
C ILE A 141 -24.47 -8.59 -1.23
N THR A 142 -25.23 -9.37 -0.50
CA THR A 142 -25.35 -10.81 -0.70
C THR A 142 -26.78 -11.13 -1.09
N ASN A 143 -26.94 -11.71 -2.27
CA ASN A 143 -28.23 -12.17 -2.78
C ASN A 143 -28.54 -13.54 -2.17
N ASN A 144 -29.71 -13.63 -1.56
CA ASN A 144 -30.13 -14.87 -0.94
C ASN A 144 -31.30 -15.47 -1.75
N GLN A 145 -30.98 -16.50 -2.53
CA GLN A 145 -31.97 -17.17 -3.41
C GLN A 145 -33.09 -17.90 -2.67
N PHE A 146 -32.95 -18.08 -1.36
CA PHE A 146 -33.92 -18.81 -0.50
C PHE A 146 -34.66 -17.90 0.47
N SER A 147 -34.51 -16.60 0.38
CA SER A 147 -35.25 -15.62 1.22
C SER A 147 -35.81 -14.48 0.38
N ALA A 148 -36.83 -13.86 0.87
CA ALA A 148 -37.52 -12.72 0.24
C ALA A 148 -36.70 -11.41 0.33
N TYR A 149 -35.44 -11.46 0.76
CA TYR A 149 -34.58 -10.28 0.94
C TYR A 149 -33.12 -10.62 0.72
N ASP A 150 -32.40 -9.63 0.26
CA ASP A 150 -30.95 -9.63 0.21
C ASP A 150 -30.38 -9.02 1.49
N THR A 151 -29.14 -9.34 1.81
CA THR A 151 -28.44 -8.73 2.95
C THR A 151 -27.35 -7.79 2.47
N THR A 152 -27.22 -6.65 3.14
CA THR A 152 -26.07 -5.78 2.96
C THR A 152 -25.23 -5.77 4.24
N SER A 153 -23.91 -5.81 4.08
CA SER A 153 -22.95 -5.67 5.16
C SER A 153 -21.97 -4.56 4.79
N TYR A 154 -21.87 -3.56 5.61
CA TYR A 154 -20.99 -2.42 5.35
C TYR A 154 -20.17 -2.10 6.59
N GLY A 155 -19.00 -1.51 6.38
CA GLY A 155 -18.16 -1.19 7.51
C GLY A 155 -16.86 -0.51 7.12
N ILE A 156 -16.13 -0.20 8.19
CA ILE A 156 -14.80 0.39 8.14
C ILE A 156 -13.88 -0.45 9.02
N ARG A 157 -12.68 -0.74 8.53
CA ARG A 157 -11.68 -1.55 9.22
C ARG A 157 -10.35 -0.80 9.27
N PRO A 158 -10.10 0.01 10.30
CA PRO A 158 -8.78 0.51 10.58
C PRO A 158 -7.86 -0.60 11.08
N SER A 159 -6.60 -0.55 10.67
CA SER A 159 -5.55 -1.43 11.17
C SER A 159 -4.24 -0.68 11.37
N VAL A 160 -3.48 -1.10 12.37
CA VAL A 160 -2.16 -0.57 12.66
C VAL A 160 -1.19 -1.75 12.69
N THR A 161 -0.09 -1.63 11.96
CA THR A 161 0.95 -2.66 11.90
C THR A 161 2.27 -2.08 12.39
N TYR A 162 2.92 -2.81 13.30
CA TYR A 162 4.24 -2.50 13.84
C TYR A 162 5.26 -3.61 13.53
N PRO A 163 6.44 -3.31 12.98
CA PRO A 163 7.51 -4.29 12.79
C PRO A 163 8.18 -4.59 14.15
N VAL A 164 7.92 -5.76 14.68
CA VAL A 164 8.52 -6.22 15.97
C VAL A 164 9.98 -6.61 15.78
N SER A 165 10.31 -7.17 14.63
CA SER A 165 11.68 -7.53 14.24
C SER A 165 11.86 -7.45 12.72
N ARG A 166 13.07 -7.75 12.22
CA ARG A 166 13.33 -7.80 10.77
C ARG A 166 12.41 -8.76 10.02
N ASN A 167 11.93 -9.83 10.69
CA ASN A 167 11.13 -10.89 10.08
C ASN A 167 9.75 -11.05 10.71
N ALA A 168 9.38 -10.22 11.69
CA ALA A 168 8.10 -10.32 12.39
C ALA A 168 7.39 -8.96 12.44
N ARG A 169 6.07 -8.99 12.18
CA ARG A 169 5.19 -7.83 12.28
C ARG A 169 4.00 -8.20 13.17
N ALA A 170 3.56 -7.28 14.00
CA ALA A 170 2.33 -7.38 14.77
C ALA A 170 1.31 -6.40 14.19
N SER A 171 0.09 -6.86 13.98
CA SER A 171 -1.01 -6.02 13.48
C SER A 171 -2.19 -6.11 14.42
N ILE A 172 -2.81 -4.96 14.66
CA ILE A 172 -4.09 -4.85 15.36
C ILE A 172 -5.07 -4.22 14.39
N SER A 173 -6.20 -4.88 14.18
CA SER A 173 -7.30 -4.36 13.37
C SER A 173 -8.60 -4.41 14.14
N TYR A 174 -9.46 -3.44 13.88
CA TYR A 174 -10.81 -3.41 14.42
C TYR A 174 -11.80 -3.14 13.30
N ALA A 175 -12.93 -3.85 13.31
CA ALA A 175 -13.97 -3.70 12.32
C ALA A 175 -15.22 -3.08 12.94
N PHE A 176 -15.62 -1.94 12.43
CA PHE A 176 -16.90 -1.29 12.74
C PHE A 176 -17.83 -1.46 11.54
N GLY A 177 -19.03 -1.93 11.75
CA GLY A 177 -19.94 -2.10 10.63
C GLY A 177 -21.35 -2.45 11.07
N GLY A 178 -22.23 -2.50 10.08
CA GLY A 178 -23.61 -2.85 10.22
C GLY A 178 -24.04 -3.87 9.18
N LYS A 179 -25.17 -4.50 9.45
CA LYS A 179 -25.88 -5.35 8.50
C LYS A 179 -27.29 -4.82 8.33
N GLY A 180 -27.79 -4.86 7.12
CA GLY A 180 -29.14 -4.43 6.78
C GLY A 180 -29.79 -5.41 5.81
N LEU A 181 -31.08 -5.26 5.65
CA LEU A 181 -31.87 -5.95 4.64
C LEU A 181 -32.13 -5.00 3.48
N VAL A 182 -32.02 -5.52 2.27
CA VAL A 182 -32.28 -4.78 1.03
C VAL A 182 -33.13 -5.64 0.11
N ASN A 183 -33.80 -5.01 -0.86
CA ASN A 183 -34.65 -5.70 -1.83
C ASN A 183 -35.74 -6.58 -1.17
N LEU A 184 -36.42 -6.02 -0.17
CA LEU A 184 -37.61 -6.66 0.40
C LEU A 184 -38.66 -6.80 -0.71
N SER A 185 -38.99 -8.01 -1.13
CA SER A 185 -40.17 -8.22 -1.99
C SER A 185 -41.42 -7.92 -1.15
N SER A 186 -42.10 -6.84 -1.50
CA SER A 186 -43.47 -6.63 -0.98
C SER A 186 -44.38 -7.68 -1.64
N GLU A 187 -44.90 -8.62 -0.86
CA GLU A 187 -46.04 -9.40 -1.26
C GLU A 187 -47.25 -8.51 -1.45
#